data_7d3f7cbfbf490fff5a6348de6d67e0b2
#
_entry.id   7d3f7cbfbf490fff5a6348de6d67e0b2
#
_cell.length_a   1.000
_cell.length_b   1.000
_cell.length_c   1.000
_cell.angle_alpha   90.00
_cell.angle_beta   90.00
_cell.angle_gamma   90.00
#
_symmetry.space_group_name_H-M   'P 1'
#
loop_
_entity.id
_entity.type
_entity.pdbx_description
1 polymer ?
#
loop_
_entity_poly.entity_id
_entity_poly.type
_entity_poly.pdbx_seq_one_letter_code
_entity_poly.pdbx_strand_id
1 'polypeptide(L)'
;MKPSPAAKRPPLRWSWQALILLAGLVAIFVLLVSFSIVRDAGLQQLEKADAVVVFGAAEYSGKPSPVYRARLDHAFDLFRRGFAPMVITTGGAGQDPSYSEGGVGHDYLMRRGIPEASLIAETQAADTAQSAQRVAVILKRNGMRKCLAVSDAYHVFRIRKLLEHEGIEVYLAPRPDSRPHSLWQRMWAVLREAASYTLWRLGIE
;
A
#
# COMPACT_ATOMS: atom_id res chain seq x y z
N MET A 1 51.03 -9.47 -42.54
CA MET A 1 50.10 -9.36 -41.43
C MET A 1 49.52 -7.95 -41.46
N LYS A 2 48.20 -7.78 -41.89
CA LYS A 2 47.55 -6.45 -41.93
C LYS A 2 47.01 -6.15 -40.54
N PRO A 3 47.20 -4.92 -39.98
CA PRO A 3 46.63 -4.58 -38.68
C PRO A 3 45.11 -4.51 -38.78
N SER A 4 44.44 -5.13 -37.79
CA SER A 4 42.98 -5.10 -37.62
C SER A 4 42.51 -3.66 -37.43
N PRO A 5 41.37 -3.22 -38.02
CA PRO A 5 40.86 -1.87 -37.81
C PRO A 5 40.40 -1.71 -36.37
N ALA A 6 40.99 -0.73 -35.66
CA ALA A 6 40.59 -0.36 -34.31
C ALA A 6 39.11 0.05 -34.29
N ALA A 7 38.30 -0.61 -33.47
CA ALA A 7 36.91 -0.27 -33.26
C ALA A 7 36.79 1.19 -32.78
N LYS A 8 36.15 2.04 -33.58
CA LYS A 8 35.88 3.44 -33.22
C LYS A 8 34.96 3.46 -31.98
N ARG A 9 35.49 3.88 -30.85
CA ARG A 9 34.69 4.15 -29.68
C ARG A 9 33.66 5.23 -30.00
N PRO A 10 32.38 5.07 -29.62
CA PRO A 10 31.37 6.10 -29.89
C PRO A 10 31.79 7.41 -29.21
N PRO A 11 31.55 8.56 -29.84
CA PRO A 11 31.99 9.84 -29.29
C PRO A 11 31.28 10.10 -27.95
N LEU A 12 32.00 10.63 -26.97
CA LEU A 12 31.56 10.93 -25.60
C LEU A 12 30.22 11.73 -25.55
N ARG A 13 29.92 12.50 -26.59
CA ARG A 13 28.67 13.28 -26.75
C ARG A 13 27.41 12.41 -26.80
N TRP A 14 27.46 11.21 -27.36
CA TRP A 14 26.31 10.29 -27.41
C TRP A 14 26.00 9.68 -26.06
N SER A 15 26.99 9.46 -25.24
CA SER A 15 26.79 8.98 -23.86
C SER A 15 26.09 10.03 -22.98
N TRP A 16 26.43 11.31 -23.10
CA TRP A 16 25.77 12.40 -22.38
C TRP A 16 24.32 12.60 -22.84
N GLN A 17 24.04 12.53 -24.12
CA GLN A 17 22.67 12.60 -24.63
C GLN A 17 21.81 11.44 -24.14
N ALA A 18 22.34 10.23 -24.12
CA ALA A 18 21.65 9.07 -23.56
C ALA A 18 21.38 9.22 -22.06
N LEU A 19 22.33 9.76 -21.29
CA LEU A 19 22.15 10.06 -19.87
C LEU A 19 21.08 11.12 -19.62
N ILE A 20 21.06 12.19 -20.43
CA ILE A 20 20.04 13.24 -20.33
C ILE A 20 18.65 12.68 -20.66
N LEU A 21 18.53 11.87 -21.71
CA LEU A 21 17.27 11.20 -22.08
C LEU A 21 16.79 10.27 -20.97
N LEU A 22 17.69 9.45 -20.41
CA LEU A 22 17.35 8.55 -19.29
C LEU A 22 16.90 9.35 -18.07
N ALA A 23 17.64 10.40 -17.68
CA ALA A 23 17.25 11.27 -16.58
C ALA A 23 15.87 11.93 -16.82
N GLY A 24 15.60 12.37 -18.04
CA GLY A 24 14.29 12.90 -18.44
C GLY A 24 13.17 11.88 -18.31
N LEU A 25 13.38 10.64 -18.76
CA LEU A 25 12.40 9.55 -18.62
C LEU A 25 12.14 9.21 -17.16
N VAL A 26 13.18 9.14 -16.34
CA VAL A 26 13.04 8.90 -14.87
C VAL A 26 12.26 10.05 -14.22
N ALA A 27 12.58 11.30 -14.56
CA ALA A 27 11.85 12.45 -14.02
C ALA A 27 10.36 12.42 -14.40
N ILE A 28 10.04 12.14 -15.66
CA ILE A 28 8.65 11.98 -16.12
C ILE A 28 7.96 10.85 -15.38
N PHE A 29 8.60 9.70 -15.22
CA PHE A 29 8.05 8.56 -14.48
C PHE A 29 7.73 8.95 -13.02
N VAL A 30 8.68 9.58 -12.32
CA VAL A 30 8.48 10.04 -10.93
C VAL A 30 7.34 11.06 -10.84
N LEU A 31 7.23 11.99 -11.80
CA LEU A 31 6.13 12.94 -11.84
C LEU A 31 4.76 12.26 -12.04
N LEU A 32 4.67 11.29 -12.95
CA LEU A 32 3.43 10.55 -13.19
C LEU A 32 3.01 9.71 -11.98
N VAL A 33 3.97 9.05 -11.33
CA VAL A 33 3.73 8.30 -10.09
C VAL A 33 3.28 9.25 -8.98
N SER A 34 3.99 10.36 -8.78
CA SER A 34 3.64 11.36 -7.75
C SER A 34 2.25 11.96 -7.99
N PHE A 35 1.91 12.28 -9.23
CA PHE A 35 0.56 12.72 -9.60
C PHE A 35 -0.49 11.67 -9.25
N SER A 36 -0.23 10.40 -9.57
CA SER A 36 -1.14 9.30 -9.28
C SER A 36 -1.35 9.11 -7.77
N ILE A 37 -0.28 9.22 -6.97
CA ILE A 37 -0.35 9.16 -5.51
C ILE A 37 -1.23 10.28 -4.96
N VAL A 38 -1.02 11.52 -5.41
CA VAL A 38 -1.81 12.68 -4.95
C VAL A 38 -3.28 12.57 -5.36
N ARG A 39 -3.53 12.10 -6.59
CA ARG A 39 -4.89 11.84 -7.09
C ARG A 39 -5.59 10.81 -6.22
N ASP A 40 -4.98 9.67 -5.99
CA ASP A 40 -5.56 8.57 -5.22
C ASP A 40 -5.74 8.92 -3.75
N ALA A 41 -4.83 9.71 -3.18
CA ALA A 41 -4.98 10.26 -1.83
C ALA A 41 -6.22 11.16 -1.67
N GLY A 42 -6.77 11.65 -2.78
CA GLY A 42 -8.01 12.45 -2.85
C GLY A 42 -9.26 11.64 -3.13
N LEU A 43 -9.11 10.41 -3.58
CA LEU A 43 -10.24 9.58 -3.95
C LEU A 43 -10.82 8.86 -2.73
N GLN A 44 -12.12 8.85 -2.65
CA GLN A 44 -12.87 7.99 -1.75
C GLN A 44 -13.93 7.25 -2.58
N GLN A 45 -13.73 5.96 -2.75
CA GLN A 45 -14.55 5.10 -3.59
C GLN A 45 -15.36 4.16 -2.68
N LEU A 46 -16.49 4.66 -2.17
CA LEU A 46 -17.35 3.92 -1.25
C LEU A 46 -18.33 3.04 -2.04
N GLU A 47 -17.80 2.01 -2.68
CA GLU A 47 -18.56 0.97 -3.37
C GLU A 47 -18.69 -0.28 -2.49
N LYS A 48 -19.73 -1.07 -2.73
CA LYS A 48 -19.87 -2.37 -2.06
C LYS A 48 -18.78 -3.32 -2.52
N ALA A 49 -18.13 -3.96 -1.56
CA ALA A 49 -17.06 -4.93 -1.78
C ALA A 49 -17.28 -6.19 -0.94
N ASP A 50 -16.45 -7.20 -1.18
CA ASP A 50 -16.51 -8.46 -0.44
C ASP A 50 -15.88 -8.32 0.97
N ALA A 51 -14.86 -7.46 1.09
CA ALA A 51 -14.20 -7.20 2.36
C ALA A 51 -13.70 -5.76 2.49
N VAL A 52 -13.64 -5.24 3.71
CA VAL A 52 -12.79 -4.10 4.09
C VAL A 52 -11.43 -4.65 4.50
N VAL A 53 -10.35 -4.18 3.89
CA VAL A 53 -8.99 -4.58 4.21
C VAL A 53 -8.27 -3.42 4.90
N VAL A 54 -7.85 -3.62 6.15
CA VAL A 54 -7.15 -2.62 6.96
C VAL A 54 -5.68 -2.94 7.01
N PHE A 55 -4.85 -2.08 6.41
CA PHE A 55 -3.40 -2.21 6.49
C PHE A 55 -2.87 -1.70 7.83
N GLY A 56 -1.98 -2.47 8.43
CA GLY A 56 -1.39 -2.17 9.72
C GLY A 56 -0.59 -0.86 9.76
N ALA A 57 -0.34 -0.34 10.97
CA ALA A 57 0.41 0.89 11.19
C ALA A 57 0.95 0.98 12.62
N ALA A 58 1.72 0.03 13.02
CA ALA A 58 2.29 -0.17 14.35
C ALA A 58 1.26 -0.50 15.46
N GLU A 59 1.71 -1.33 16.36
CA GLU A 59 1.07 -1.65 17.62
C GLU A 59 2.05 -1.41 18.78
N TYR A 60 1.54 -1.22 19.98
CA TYR A 60 2.35 -1.02 21.19
C TYR A 60 1.80 -1.91 22.30
N SER A 61 2.50 -2.99 22.63
CA SER A 61 2.13 -3.94 23.69
C SER A 61 0.67 -4.41 23.61
N GLY A 62 0.27 -4.87 22.40
CA GLY A 62 -1.08 -5.37 22.13
C GLY A 62 -2.16 -4.29 21.98
N LYS A 63 -1.78 -3.02 21.80
CA LYS A 63 -2.72 -1.91 21.55
C LYS A 63 -2.38 -1.24 20.22
N PRO A 64 -3.39 -0.91 19.39
CA PRO A 64 -3.11 -0.21 18.14
C PRO A 64 -2.57 1.21 18.43
N SER A 65 -1.56 1.63 17.66
CA SER A 65 -1.10 3.03 17.66
C SER A 65 -2.25 3.99 17.34
N PRO A 66 -2.15 5.29 17.64
CA PRO A 66 -3.19 6.26 17.29
C PRO A 66 -3.54 6.27 15.80
N VAL A 67 -2.54 6.09 14.94
CA VAL A 67 -2.72 6.01 13.48
C VAL A 67 -3.48 4.73 13.12
N TYR A 68 -3.07 3.58 13.67
CA TYR A 68 -3.72 2.31 13.39
C TYR A 68 -5.15 2.29 13.92
N ARG A 69 -5.38 2.82 15.14
CA ARG A 69 -6.72 2.97 15.70
C ARG A 69 -7.63 3.75 14.74
N ALA A 70 -7.17 4.86 14.18
CA ALA A 70 -7.98 5.67 13.28
C ALA A 70 -8.33 4.92 11.96
N ARG A 71 -7.44 4.04 11.47
CA ARG A 71 -7.76 3.15 10.34
C ARG A 71 -8.82 2.11 10.73
N LEU A 72 -8.68 1.49 11.90
CA LEU A 72 -9.62 0.50 12.43
C LEU A 72 -11.00 1.11 12.69
N ASP A 73 -11.05 2.32 13.25
CA ASP A 73 -12.30 3.05 13.47
C ASP A 73 -13.02 3.33 12.15
N HIS A 74 -12.28 3.76 11.13
CA HIS A 74 -12.84 3.98 9.80
C HIS A 74 -13.36 2.67 9.17
N ALA A 75 -12.63 1.57 9.31
CA ALA A 75 -13.07 0.26 8.83
C ALA A 75 -14.32 -0.23 9.57
N PHE A 76 -14.41 0.00 10.87
CA PHE A 76 -15.60 -0.29 11.66
C PHE A 76 -16.82 0.47 11.12
N ASP A 77 -16.67 1.75 10.81
CA ASP A 77 -17.76 2.58 10.25
C ASP A 77 -18.19 2.07 8.87
N LEU A 78 -17.26 1.67 8.01
CA LEU A 78 -17.57 1.08 6.71
C LEU A 78 -18.33 -0.24 6.85
N PHE A 79 -17.88 -1.12 7.75
CA PHE A 79 -18.58 -2.38 8.06
C PHE A 79 -20.01 -2.12 8.58
N ARG A 80 -20.17 -1.22 9.57
CA ARG A 80 -21.46 -0.86 10.14
C ARG A 80 -22.43 -0.27 9.11
N ARG A 81 -21.92 0.43 8.13
CA ARG A 81 -22.70 0.98 7.00
C ARG A 81 -22.99 -0.05 5.91
N GLY A 82 -22.52 -1.30 6.06
CA GLY A 82 -22.81 -2.40 5.15
C GLY A 82 -22.05 -2.31 3.81
N PHE A 83 -20.90 -1.67 3.76
CA PHE A 83 -20.08 -1.64 2.54
C PHE A 83 -19.42 -2.97 2.25
N ALA A 84 -19.14 -3.79 3.26
CA ALA A 84 -18.67 -5.16 3.10
C ALA A 84 -19.10 -6.03 4.29
N PRO A 85 -19.34 -7.34 4.07
CA PRO A 85 -19.70 -8.29 5.13
C PRO A 85 -18.52 -8.77 5.96
N MET A 86 -17.28 -8.58 5.47
CA MET A 86 -16.06 -9.05 6.08
C MET A 86 -15.08 -7.91 6.33
N VAL A 87 -14.26 -8.04 7.38
CA VAL A 87 -13.10 -7.17 7.60
C VAL A 87 -11.85 -8.02 7.75
N ILE A 88 -10.79 -7.66 7.02
CA ILE A 88 -9.48 -8.29 7.09
C ILE A 88 -8.51 -7.27 7.67
N THR A 89 -7.84 -7.61 8.77
CA THR A 89 -6.73 -6.83 9.32
C THR A 89 -5.42 -7.49 8.92
N THR A 90 -4.39 -6.71 8.53
CA THR A 90 -3.12 -7.26 8.08
C THR A 90 -1.93 -6.53 8.69
N GLY A 91 -0.86 -7.28 8.88
CA GLY A 91 0.42 -6.86 9.40
C GLY A 91 0.97 -7.85 10.42
N GLY A 92 2.24 -8.18 10.26
CA GLY A 92 2.95 -9.12 11.12
C GLY A 92 3.38 -8.51 12.45
N ALA A 93 4.27 -9.22 13.13
CA ALA A 93 4.86 -8.76 14.37
C ALA A 93 5.79 -7.56 14.13
N GLY A 94 5.66 -6.54 14.97
CA GLY A 94 6.56 -5.41 15.01
C GLY A 94 7.80 -5.68 15.88
N GLN A 95 8.06 -4.79 16.84
CA GLN A 95 9.18 -4.96 17.78
C GLN A 95 8.94 -6.06 18.82
N ASP A 96 7.68 -6.28 19.22
CA ASP A 96 7.30 -7.35 20.14
C ASP A 96 6.73 -8.54 19.34
N PRO A 97 7.44 -9.69 19.32
CA PRO A 97 6.99 -10.86 18.58
C PRO A 97 5.71 -11.50 19.16
N SER A 98 5.30 -11.11 20.35
CA SER A 98 4.07 -11.60 20.99
C SER A 98 2.80 -11.02 20.35
N TYR A 99 2.92 -9.92 19.62
CA TYR A 99 1.81 -9.23 19.00
C TYR A 99 2.06 -8.99 17.53
N SER A 100 1.02 -9.12 16.71
CA SER A 100 1.01 -8.73 15.31
C SER A 100 0.01 -7.60 15.10
N GLU A 101 0.31 -6.71 14.17
CA GLU A 101 -0.62 -5.63 13.82
C GLU A 101 -1.99 -6.20 13.38
N GLY A 102 -1.99 -7.27 12.56
CA GLY A 102 -3.21 -7.94 12.14
C GLY A 102 -4.02 -8.49 13.31
N GLY A 103 -3.38 -9.18 14.28
CA GLY A 103 -4.03 -9.72 15.46
C GLY A 103 -4.58 -8.63 16.38
N VAL A 104 -3.77 -7.60 16.65
CA VAL A 104 -4.19 -6.45 17.48
C VAL A 104 -5.38 -5.71 16.84
N GLY A 105 -5.39 -5.57 15.52
CA GLY A 105 -6.51 -4.97 14.80
C GLY A 105 -7.78 -5.80 14.89
N HIS A 106 -7.66 -7.11 14.69
CA HIS A 106 -8.75 -8.07 14.84
C HIS A 106 -9.40 -7.97 16.23
N ASP A 107 -8.59 -8.07 17.29
CA ASP A 107 -9.07 -8.00 18.67
C ASP A 107 -9.71 -6.66 18.99
N TYR A 108 -9.16 -5.57 18.46
CA TYR A 108 -9.75 -4.25 18.61
C TYR A 108 -11.14 -4.17 18.00
N LEU A 109 -11.32 -4.66 16.77
CA LEU A 109 -12.60 -4.64 16.07
C LEU A 109 -13.63 -5.59 16.68
N MET A 110 -13.20 -6.77 17.16
CA MET A 110 -14.04 -7.70 17.88
C MET A 110 -14.59 -7.07 19.18
N ARG A 111 -13.72 -6.40 19.97
CA ARG A 111 -14.16 -5.65 21.17
C ARG A 111 -15.10 -4.49 20.84
N ARG A 112 -15.09 -3.96 19.62
CA ARG A 112 -16.03 -2.94 19.16
C ARG A 112 -17.37 -3.52 18.68
N GLY A 113 -17.50 -4.83 18.62
CA GLY A 113 -18.75 -5.52 18.30
C GLY A 113 -18.87 -6.00 16.86
N ILE A 114 -17.77 -6.09 16.09
CA ILE A 114 -17.79 -6.88 14.85
C ILE A 114 -17.78 -8.36 15.23
N PRO A 115 -18.70 -9.18 14.71
CA PRO A 115 -18.72 -10.61 14.98
C PRO A 115 -17.41 -11.28 14.52
N GLU A 116 -16.90 -12.24 15.29
CA GLU A 116 -15.68 -12.97 14.95
C GLU A 116 -15.78 -13.65 13.56
N ALA A 117 -16.95 -14.17 13.22
CA ALA A 117 -17.21 -14.77 11.91
C ALA A 117 -17.08 -13.78 10.73
N SER A 118 -17.05 -12.48 10.98
CA SER A 118 -16.85 -11.41 9.99
C SER A 118 -15.43 -10.82 10.05
N LEU A 119 -14.51 -11.42 10.81
CA LEU A 119 -13.14 -10.94 10.98
C LEU A 119 -12.13 -11.98 10.53
N ILE A 120 -11.08 -11.54 9.84
CA ILE A 120 -9.92 -12.34 9.51
C ILE A 120 -8.66 -11.54 9.84
N ALA A 121 -7.71 -12.15 10.56
CA ALA A 121 -6.40 -11.55 10.82
C ALA A 121 -5.33 -12.19 9.93
N GLU A 122 -4.61 -11.40 9.16
CA GLU A 122 -3.35 -11.76 8.53
C GLU A 122 -2.21 -11.24 9.42
N THR A 123 -1.37 -12.15 9.95
CA THR A 123 -0.44 -11.87 11.05
C THR A 123 1.03 -12.12 10.73
N GLN A 124 1.36 -12.42 9.47
CA GLN A 124 2.71 -12.90 9.12
C GLN A 124 3.47 -12.00 8.15
N ALA A 125 2.83 -10.98 7.60
CA ALA A 125 3.46 -10.10 6.62
C ALA A 125 4.49 -9.18 7.28
N ALA A 126 5.70 -9.14 6.75
CA ALA A 126 6.78 -8.28 7.23
C ALA A 126 6.73 -6.86 6.63
N ASP A 127 6.07 -6.70 5.50
CA ASP A 127 5.97 -5.45 4.76
C ASP A 127 4.63 -5.33 4.00
N THR A 128 4.43 -4.20 3.32
CA THR A 128 3.18 -3.93 2.61
C THR A 128 2.97 -4.83 1.39
N ALA A 129 4.05 -5.24 0.70
CA ALA A 129 3.93 -6.10 -0.48
C ALA A 129 3.51 -7.51 -0.06
N GLN A 130 4.12 -8.05 0.98
CA GLN A 130 3.72 -9.32 1.58
C GLN A 130 2.30 -9.27 2.13
N SER A 131 1.92 -8.16 2.79
CA SER A 131 0.53 -7.95 3.24
C SER A 131 -0.45 -8.06 2.10
N ALA A 132 -0.18 -7.39 0.97
CA ALA A 132 -1.05 -7.44 -0.20
C ALA A 132 -1.15 -8.85 -0.80
N GLN A 133 -0.03 -9.56 -0.94
CA GLN A 133 0.00 -10.94 -1.43
C GLN A 133 -0.82 -11.88 -0.54
N ARG A 134 -0.61 -11.83 0.78
CA ARG A 134 -1.31 -12.68 1.74
C ARG A 134 -2.80 -12.37 1.81
N VAL A 135 -3.16 -11.09 1.82
CA VAL A 135 -4.55 -10.65 1.73
C VAL A 135 -5.21 -11.15 0.44
N ALA A 136 -4.53 -11.06 -0.70
CA ALA A 136 -5.06 -11.57 -1.96
C ALA A 136 -5.30 -13.09 -1.93
N VAL A 137 -4.41 -13.85 -1.29
CA VAL A 137 -4.60 -15.29 -1.06
C VAL A 137 -5.83 -15.54 -0.18
N ILE A 138 -5.99 -14.78 0.92
CA ILE A 138 -7.14 -14.89 1.82
C ILE A 138 -8.44 -14.59 1.06
N LEU A 139 -8.48 -13.48 0.33
CA LEU A 139 -9.64 -13.09 -0.46
C LEU A 139 -10.03 -14.18 -1.46
N LYS A 140 -9.07 -14.64 -2.27
CA LYS A 140 -9.31 -15.68 -3.31
C LYS A 140 -9.79 -17.00 -2.72
N ARG A 141 -9.22 -17.46 -1.59
CA ARG A 141 -9.63 -18.69 -0.91
C ARG A 141 -11.06 -18.63 -0.36
N ASN A 142 -11.53 -17.44 -0.03
CA ASN A 142 -12.90 -17.20 0.43
C ASN A 142 -13.87 -16.80 -0.71
N GLY A 143 -13.46 -16.94 -1.98
CA GLY A 143 -14.30 -16.57 -3.13
C GLY A 143 -14.48 -15.08 -3.32
N MET A 144 -13.73 -14.24 -2.59
CA MET A 144 -13.77 -12.78 -2.63
C MET A 144 -12.83 -12.23 -3.70
N ARG A 145 -13.25 -11.18 -4.41
CA ARG A 145 -12.45 -10.57 -5.50
C ARG A 145 -12.34 -9.06 -5.42
N LYS A 146 -13.13 -8.43 -4.56
CA LYS A 146 -13.23 -6.97 -4.42
C LYS A 146 -12.99 -6.56 -2.98
N CYS A 147 -12.20 -5.52 -2.76
CA CYS A 147 -12.01 -4.99 -1.43
C CYS A 147 -12.00 -3.46 -1.36
N LEU A 148 -12.39 -2.95 -0.18
CA LEU A 148 -12.17 -1.57 0.24
C LEU A 148 -10.84 -1.51 0.99
N ALA A 149 -9.83 -0.85 0.43
CA ALA A 149 -8.52 -0.70 1.05
C ALA A 149 -8.49 0.51 1.98
N VAL A 150 -8.36 0.25 3.28
CA VAL A 150 -8.27 1.26 4.33
C VAL A 150 -6.83 1.46 4.77
N SER A 151 -6.34 2.68 4.62
CA SER A 151 -5.02 3.13 5.08
C SER A 151 -4.95 4.65 5.13
N ASP A 152 -3.74 5.23 5.28
CA ASP A 152 -3.54 6.67 5.15
C ASP A 152 -3.54 7.12 3.69
N ALA A 153 -3.96 8.36 3.45
CA ALA A 153 -4.26 8.91 2.13
C ALA A 153 -3.16 8.69 1.08
N TYR A 154 -1.88 8.94 1.40
CA TYR A 154 -0.81 8.75 0.42
C TYR A 154 -0.35 7.30 0.26
N HIS A 155 -0.68 6.44 1.23
CA HIS A 155 -0.31 5.03 1.19
C HIS A 155 -1.26 4.17 0.35
N VAL A 156 -2.53 4.58 0.19
CA VAL A 156 -3.55 3.79 -0.53
C VAL A 156 -3.21 3.56 -2.01
N PHE A 157 -2.44 4.45 -2.65
CA PHE A 157 -1.98 4.24 -4.02
C PHE A 157 -1.13 2.97 -4.16
N ARG A 158 -0.10 2.82 -3.29
CA ARG A 158 0.79 1.65 -3.34
C ARG A 158 0.04 0.38 -2.98
N ILE A 159 -0.81 0.41 -1.96
CA ILE A 159 -1.68 -0.71 -1.59
C ILE A 159 -2.54 -1.15 -2.75
N ARG A 160 -3.19 -0.21 -3.45
CA ARG A 160 -4.01 -0.51 -4.63
C ARG A 160 -3.18 -1.22 -5.69
N LYS A 161 -2.02 -0.68 -6.04
CA LYS A 161 -1.16 -1.25 -7.08
C LYS A 161 -0.67 -2.67 -6.75
N LEU A 162 -0.37 -2.92 -5.49
CA LEU A 162 0.02 -4.24 -5.01
C LEU A 162 -1.14 -5.25 -5.11
N LEU A 163 -2.33 -4.89 -4.63
CA LEU A 163 -3.50 -5.76 -4.69
C LEU A 163 -4.03 -5.97 -6.12
N GLU A 164 -4.01 -4.91 -6.97
CA GLU A 164 -4.35 -5.03 -8.39
C GLU A 164 -3.39 -5.98 -9.12
N HIS A 165 -2.09 -5.95 -8.79
CA HIS A 165 -1.10 -6.88 -9.33
C HIS A 165 -1.45 -8.33 -8.98
N GLU A 166 -1.99 -8.56 -7.80
CA GLU A 166 -2.50 -9.86 -7.35
C GLU A 166 -3.89 -10.20 -7.92
N GLY A 167 -4.45 -9.38 -8.80
CA GLY A 167 -5.74 -9.62 -9.45
C GLY A 167 -6.96 -9.37 -8.57
N ILE A 168 -6.85 -8.49 -7.57
CA ILE A 168 -7.96 -8.03 -6.72
C ILE A 168 -8.46 -6.68 -7.24
N GLU A 169 -9.78 -6.53 -7.34
CA GLU A 169 -10.42 -5.23 -7.61
C GLU A 169 -10.44 -4.39 -6.33
N VAL A 170 -9.90 -3.18 -6.39
CA VAL A 170 -9.65 -2.36 -5.19
C VAL A 170 -10.38 -1.03 -5.26
N TYR A 171 -11.21 -0.77 -4.28
CA TYR A 171 -11.81 0.53 -4.01
C TYR A 171 -11.03 1.23 -2.89
N LEU A 172 -10.72 2.50 -3.09
CA LEU A 172 -9.95 3.27 -2.13
C LEU A 172 -10.84 3.87 -1.05
N ALA A 173 -10.52 3.56 0.19
CA ALA A 173 -11.19 4.12 1.37
C ALA A 173 -10.14 4.68 2.36
N PRO A 174 -9.37 5.73 1.97
CA PRO A 174 -8.42 6.34 2.90
C PRO A 174 -9.16 6.87 4.12
N ARG A 175 -8.56 6.68 5.31
CA ARG A 175 -9.17 7.21 6.53
C ARG A 175 -9.26 8.75 6.46
N PRO A 176 -10.31 9.36 7.00
CA PRO A 176 -10.42 10.81 7.07
C PRO A 176 -9.22 11.46 7.78
N ASP A 177 -8.90 12.69 7.45
CA ASP A 177 -7.87 13.52 8.07
C ASP A 177 -6.47 12.89 8.13
N SER A 178 -6.17 11.96 7.20
CA SER A 178 -4.86 11.29 7.14
C SER A 178 -3.81 12.04 6.32
N ARG A 179 -4.17 13.16 5.70
CA ARG A 179 -3.20 13.98 4.94
C ARG A 179 -2.36 14.82 5.89
N PRO A 180 -1.03 14.83 5.74
CA PRO A 180 -0.18 15.72 6.51
C PRO A 180 -0.59 17.20 6.32
N HIS A 181 -0.51 17.99 7.38
CA HIS A 181 -0.94 19.39 7.34
C HIS A 181 0.04 20.28 6.56
N SER A 182 1.35 20.06 6.70
CA SER A 182 2.38 20.87 6.07
C SER A 182 2.67 20.39 4.64
N LEU A 183 2.94 21.34 3.72
CA LEU A 183 3.34 21.04 2.34
C LEU A 183 4.62 20.20 2.28
N TRP A 184 5.57 20.47 3.17
CA TRP A 184 6.81 19.71 3.26
C TRP A 184 6.57 18.23 3.63
N GLN A 185 5.73 17.99 4.64
CA GLN A 185 5.35 16.62 5.02
C GLN A 185 4.60 15.89 3.89
N ARG A 186 3.76 16.62 3.14
CA ARG A 186 3.07 16.06 1.96
C ARG A 186 4.07 15.65 0.88
N MET A 187 5.02 16.52 0.55
CA MET A 187 6.09 16.20 -0.40
C MET A 187 6.86 14.94 0.01
N TRP A 188 7.30 14.88 1.27
CA TRP A 188 8.03 13.72 1.78
C TRP A 188 7.20 12.44 1.75
N ALA A 189 5.92 12.49 2.08
CA ALA A 189 5.03 11.35 1.99
C ALA A 189 4.92 10.84 0.54
N VAL A 190 4.71 11.75 -0.42
CA VAL A 190 4.64 11.41 -1.85
C VAL A 190 5.96 10.81 -2.35
N LEU A 191 7.10 11.43 -2.04
CA LEU A 191 8.41 10.95 -2.48
C LEU A 191 8.73 9.57 -1.90
N ARG A 192 8.42 9.33 -0.63
CA ARG A 192 8.62 8.02 0.01
C ARG A 192 7.78 6.95 -0.67
N GLU A 193 6.49 7.20 -0.89
CA GLU A 193 5.61 6.23 -1.54
C GLU A 193 5.99 6.01 -3.01
N ALA A 194 6.44 7.06 -3.72
CA ALA A 194 6.95 6.93 -5.09
C ALA A 194 8.22 6.08 -5.14
N ALA A 195 9.14 6.26 -4.18
CA ALA A 195 10.35 5.47 -4.07
C ALA A 195 10.02 3.99 -3.77
N SER A 196 9.21 3.71 -2.73
CA SER A 196 8.81 2.35 -2.38
C SER A 196 8.08 1.65 -3.55
N TYR A 197 7.16 2.34 -4.21
CA TYR A 197 6.49 1.78 -5.39
C TYR A 197 7.47 1.47 -6.53
N THR A 198 8.46 2.34 -6.75
CA THR A 198 9.46 2.14 -7.80
C THR A 198 10.37 0.95 -7.48
N LEU A 199 10.83 0.82 -6.24
CA LEU A 199 11.65 -0.31 -5.78
C LEU A 199 10.91 -1.64 -5.97
N TRP A 200 9.66 -1.69 -5.54
CA TRP A 200 8.81 -2.86 -5.78
C TRP A 200 8.66 -3.20 -7.26
N ARG A 201 8.42 -2.21 -8.12
CA ARG A 201 8.33 -2.42 -9.59
C ARG A 201 9.61 -2.96 -10.22
N LEU A 202 10.75 -2.66 -9.62
CA LEU A 202 12.07 -3.16 -10.04
C LEU A 202 12.44 -4.51 -9.39
N GLY A 203 11.59 -5.06 -8.52
CA GLY A 203 11.83 -6.32 -7.82
C GLY A 203 12.95 -6.23 -6.76
N ILE A 204 13.14 -5.05 -6.17
CA ILE A 204 14.20 -4.77 -5.17
C ILE A 204 13.64 -4.82 -3.74
N GLU A 205 12.33 -4.87 -3.56
CA GLU A 205 11.62 -5.08 -2.28
C GLU A 205 11.18 -6.52 -2.11
#